data_85569073f215c1c9600ff0e6d11f8d4a
#
_entry.id   85569073f215c1c9600ff0e6d11f8d4a
#
_cell.length_a   1.000
_cell.length_b   1.000
_cell.length_c   1.000
_cell.angle_alpha   90.00
_cell.angle_beta   90.00
_cell.angle_gamma   90.00
#
_symmetry.space_group_name_H-M   'P 1'
#
loop_
_entity.id
_entity.type
_entity.pdbx_description
1 polymer ?
#
loop_
_entity_poly.entity_id
_entity_poly.type
_entity_poly.pdbx_seq_one_letter_code
_entity_poly.pdbx_strand_id
1 'polypeptide(L)'
;NEVLAHVLSKSLSLEIATETINQLLSNNNLKLQQDCFIHSDQGFHYTSPIFQKILKNNGIGQSMSRRGNCWDNAPMESFFGHFKDEANIKCCNTFEELKTEIDDYMNYYNNYRFQWEIKKMTPVQYRNHLLKSS
;
A
#
# COMPACT_ATOMS: atom_id res chain seq x y z
N ASN A 1 -1.56 -8.73 -3.17
CA ASN A 1 -0.30 -8.08 -3.58
C ASN A 1 -0.51 -6.81 -4.44
N GLU A 2 -1.71 -6.24 -4.50
CA GLU A 2 -1.97 -5.00 -5.22
C GLU A 2 -1.67 -3.78 -4.35
N VAL A 3 -1.07 -2.74 -4.91
CA VAL A 3 -0.90 -1.44 -4.25
C VAL A 3 -2.18 -0.63 -4.49
N LEU A 4 -2.96 -0.41 -3.46
CA LEU A 4 -4.26 0.27 -3.55
C LEU A 4 -4.16 1.79 -3.40
N ALA A 5 -3.16 2.26 -2.68
CA ALA A 5 -2.86 3.68 -2.51
C ALA A 5 -1.38 3.87 -2.20
N HIS A 6 -0.82 4.98 -2.63
CA HIS A 6 0.54 5.39 -2.29
C HIS A 6 0.65 6.91 -2.24
N VAL A 7 1.47 7.40 -1.35
CA VAL A 7 1.75 8.83 -1.18
C VAL A 7 3.25 9.03 -1.04
N LEU A 8 3.76 10.04 -1.72
CA LEU A 8 5.13 10.51 -1.60
C LEU A 8 5.13 11.86 -0.88
N SER A 9 5.95 12.00 0.14
CA SER A 9 6.09 13.24 0.90
C SER A 9 7.55 13.58 1.14
N LYS A 10 7.85 14.87 1.23
CA LYS A 10 9.15 15.39 1.66
C LYS A 10 9.33 15.35 3.18
N SER A 11 8.27 15.06 3.91
CA SER A 11 8.23 15.04 5.37
C SER A 11 7.78 13.69 5.90
N LEU A 12 8.34 13.27 7.03
CA LEU A 12 7.91 12.09 7.78
C LEU A 12 6.82 12.41 8.82
N SER A 13 6.04 13.45 8.60
CA SER A 13 4.93 13.82 9.48
C SER A 13 3.79 12.80 9.44
N LEU A 14 2.89 12.89 10.43
CA LEU A 14 1.68 12.06 10.48
C LEU A 14 0.82 12.17 9.22
N GLU A 15 0.87 13.31 8.54
CA GLU A 15 0.11 13.58 7.33
C GLU A 15 0.33 12.54 6.23
N ILE A 16 1.54 11.97 6.11
CA ILE A 16 1.82 10.94 5.10
C ILE A 16 0.90 9.72 5.29
N ALA A 17 0.67 9.30 6.52
CA ALA A 17 -0.21 8.17 6.81
C ALA A 17 -1.68 8.53 6.63
N THR A 18 -2.11 9.70 7.08
CA THR A 18 -3.50 10.16 6.94
C THR A 18 -3.87 10.46 5.49
N GLU A 19 -2.98 11.02 4.70
CA GLU A 19 -3.18 11.20 3.25
C GLU A 19 -3.29 9.87 2.52
N THR A 20 -2.46 8.89 2.87
CA THR A 20 -2.51 7.56 2.25
C THR A 20 -3.85 6.88 2.51
N ILE A 21 -4.36 6.94 3.75
CA ILE A 21 -5.66 6.34 4.07
C ILE A 21 -6.81 7.10 3.41
N ASN A 22 -6.73 8.41 3.32
CA ASN A 22 -7.74 9.22 2.63
C ASN A 22 -7.74 8.94 1.12
N GLN A 23 -6.59 8.77 0.50
CA GLN A 23 -6.48 8.36 -0.89
C GLN A 23 -7.10 6.97 -1.11
N LEU A 24 -6.86 6.03 -0.21
CA LEU A 24 -7.46 4.70 -0.25
C LEU A 24 -8.99 4.78 -0.20
N LEU A 25 -9.54 5.57 0.74
CA LEU A 25 -10.97 5.71 0.96
C LEU A 25 -11.68 6.45 -0.19
N SER A 26 -10.98 7.33 -0.91
CA SER A 26 -11.52 8.04 -2.08
C SER A 26 -11.56 7.19 -3.35
N ASN A 27 -11.01 5.99 -3.33
CA ASN A 27 -11.00 5.07 -4.48
C ASN A 27 -12.39 4.46 -4.68
N ASN A 28 -13.17 4.98 -5.61
CA ASN A 28 -14.54 4.54 -5.91
C ASN A 28 -14.63 3.08 -6.40
N ASN A 29 -13.52 2.49 -6.84
CA ASN A 29 -13.47 1.10 -7.27
C ASN A 29 -13.24 0.13 -6.11
N LEU A 30 -12.92 0.65 -4.93
CA LEU A 30 -12.67 -0.15 -3.75
C LEU A 30 -13.96 -0.28 -2.93
N LYS A 31 -14.49 -1.49 -2.86
CA LYS A 31 -15.60 -1.82 -1.97
C LYS A 31 -15.03 -2.44 -0.70
N LEU A 32 -15.04 -1.69 0.38
CA LEU A 32 -14.64 -2.19 1.69
C LEU A 32 -15.70 -3.17 2.19
N GLN A 33 -15.28 -4.36 2.59
CA GLN A 33 -16.14 -5.34 3.25
C GLN A 33 -16.30 -4.98 4.72
N GLN A 34 -17.35 -5.52 5.34
CA GLN A 34 -17.72 -5.20 6.73
C GLN A 34 -16.61 -5.54 7.75
N ASP A 35 -15.79 -6.55 7.44
CA ASP A 35 -14.72 -7.04 8.32
C ASP A 35 -13.32 -6.63 7.82
N CYS A 36 -13.22 -5.58 7.02
CA CYS A 36 -11.91 -5.15 6.54
C CYS A 36 -11.08 -4.51 7.65
N PHE A 37 -9.78 -4.74 7.60
CA PHE A 37 -8.84 -4.14 8.54
C PHE A 37 -7.54 -3.74 7.84
N ILE A 38 -6.85 -2.78 8.44
CA ILE A 38 -5.51 -2.38 8.03
C ILE A 38 -4.51 -2.99 9.00
N HIS A 39 -3.53 -3.68 8.43
CA HIS A 39 -2.39 -4.21 9.17
C HIS A 39 -1.18 -3.29 9.00
N SER A 40 -0.53 -2.95 10.10
CA SER A 40 0.68 -2.11 10.12
C SER A 40 1.67 -2.60 11.16
N ASP A 41 2.87 -2.01 11.16
CA ASP A 41 3.76 -2.09 12.30
C ASP A 41 3.27 -1.16 13.44
N GLN A 42 4.05 -1.07 14.52
CA GLN A 42 3.76 -0.20 15.66
C GLN A 42 4.38 1.20 15.52
N GLY A 43 4.60 1.66 14.28
CA GLY A 43 5.10 3.00 14.01
C GLY A 43 4.18 4.09 14.58
N PHE A 44 4.76 5.22 15.00
CA PHE A 44 4.01 6.27 15.70
C PHE A 44 2.87 6.86 14.84
N HIS A 45 3.00 6.85 13.52
CA HIS A 45 1.93 7.28 12.61
C HIS A 45 0.67 6.44 12.78
N TYR A 46 0.81 5.12 12.93
CA TYR A 46 -0.30 4.18 13.00
C TYR A 46 -0.88 4.03 14.41
N THR A 47 -0.11 4.40 15.44
CA THR A 47 -0.58 4.44 16.83
C THR A 47 -1.20 5.79 17.20
N SER A 48 -1.14 6.78 16.31
CA SER A 48 -1.73 8.10 16.51
C SER A 48 -3.25 8.03 16.68
N PRO A 49 -3.82 8.75 17.65
CA PRO A 49 -5.27 8.84 17.81
C PRO A 49 -6.00 9.38 16.57
N ILE A 50 -5.37 10.30 15.83
CA ILE A 50 -5.93 10.86 14.59
C ILE A 50 -6.09 9.78 13.53
N PHE A 51 -5.05 8.99 13.29
CA PHE A 51 -5.08 7.89 12.34
C PHE A 51 -6.12 6.83 12.74
N GLN A 52 -6.11 6.42 14.00
CA GLN A 52 -7.07 5.45 14.54
C GLN A 52 -8.53 5.94 14.44
N LYS A 53 -8.76 7.23 14.65
CA LYS A 53 -10.09 7.83 14.50
C LYS A 53 -10.59 7.77 13.04
N ILE A 54 -9.73 8.04 12.07
CA ILE A 54 -10.09 7.93 10.64
C ILE A 54 -10.55 6.50 10.32
N LEU A 55 -9.81 5.49 10.76
CA LEU A 55 -10.17 4.10 10.55
C LEU A 55 -11.51 3.76 11.20
N LYS A 56 -11.68 4.12 12.47
CA LYS A 56 -12.92 3.88 13.23
C LYS A 56 -14.14 4.53 12.57
N ASN A 57 -14.01 5.78 12.12
CA ASN A 57 -15.09 6.51 11.48
C ASN A 57 -15.52 5.89 10.14
N ASN A 58 -14.65 5.10 9.51
CA ASN A 58 -14.92 4.42 8.26
C ASN A 58 -15.19 2.91 8.43
N GLY A 59 -15.36 2.44 9.66
CA GLY A 59 -15.65 1.04 9.94
C GLY A 59 -14.50 0.08 9.63
N ILE A 60 -13.27 0.56 9.65
CA ILE A 60 -12.08 -0.22 9.34
C ILE A 60 -11.40 -0.64 10.64
N GLY A 61 -11.18 -1.93 10.82
CA GLY A 61 -10.40 -2.47 11.93
C GLY A 61 -8.91 -2.16 11.78
N GLN A 62 -8.17 -2.22 12.88
CA GLN A 62 -6.73 -2.06 12.89
C GLN A 62 -6.06 -3.28 13.53
N SER A 63 -5.07 -3.82 12.83
CA SER A 63 -4.20 -4.90 13.31
C SER A 63 -2.76 -4.42 13.25
N MET A 64 -1.97 -4.76 14.26
CA MET A 64 -0.57 -4.36 14.32
C MET A 64 0.34 -5.58 14.48
N SER A 65 1.50 -5.54 13.80
CA SER A 65 2.55 -6.50 13.97
C SER A 65 3.04 -6.54 15.42
N ARG A 66 3.42 -7.70 15.88
CA ARG A 66 4.07 -7.85 17.18
C ARG A 66 5.43 -7.14 17.15
N ARG A 67 5.78 -6.51 18.25
CA ARG A 67 7.05 -5.78 18.37
C ARG A 67 8.24 -6.72 18.10
N GLY A 68 9.09 -6.32 17.15
CA GLY A 68 10.28 -7.08 16.76
C GLY A 68 10.02 -8.32 15.91
N ASN A 69 8.79 -8.53 15.42
CA ASN A 69 8.47 -9.66 14.55
C ASN A 69 8.35 -9.22 13.09
N CYS A 70 9.42 -9.40 12.31
CA CYS A 70 9.49 -9.05 10.90
C CYS A 70 8.56 -9.90 10.01
N TRP A 71 8.21 -11.11 10.42
CA TRP A 71 7.33 -11.98 9.63
C TRP A 71 5.92 -11.41 9.46
N ASP A 72 5.46 -10.64 10.43
CA ASP A 72 4.14 -10.04 10.38
C ASP A 72 4.01 -8.97 9.28
N ASN A 73 5.12 -8.41 8.78
CA ASN A 73 5.19 -7.38 7.73
C ASN A 73 5.84 -7.87 6.42
N ALA A 74 6.05 -9.18 6.27
CA ALA A 74 6.73 -9.75 5.13
C ALA A 74 6.18 -9.32 3.75
N PRO A 75 4.85 -9.17 3.54
CA PRO A 75 4.34 -8.70 2.24
C PRO A 75 4.81 -7.28 1.87
N MET A 76 4.84 -6.36 2.84
CA MET A 76 5.33 -5.00 2.62
C MET A 76 6.84 -4.95 2.40
N GLU A 77 7.60 -5.72 3.16
CA GLU A 77 9.05 -5.83 2.98
C GLU A 77 9.41 -6.40 1.61
N SER A 78 8.68 -7.42 1.15
CA SER A 78 8.85 -7.99 -0.18
C SER A 78 8.54 -6.98 -1.28
N PHE A 79 7.45 -6.22 -1.15
CA PHE A 79 7.12 -5.15 -2.09
C PHE A 79 8.24 -4.11 -2.18
N PHE A 80 8.72 -3.60 -1.04
CA PHE A 80 9.80 -2.60 -1.03
C PHE A 80 11.13 -3.15 -1.55
N GLY A 81 11.41 -4.42 -1.36
CA GLY A 81 12.55 -5.09 -1.98
C GLY A 81 12.49 -5.01 -3.51
N HIS A 82 11.39 -5.43 -4.10
CA HIS A 82 11.17 -5.33 -5.55
C HIS A 82 11.19 -3.88 -6.04
N PHE A 83 10.55 -2.98 -5.32
CA PHE A 83 10.54 -1.56 -5.66
C PHE A 83 11.96 -0.97 -5.74
N LYS A 84 12.80 -1.25 -4.74
CA LYS A 84 14.19 -0.76 -4.71
C LYS A 84 15.04 -1.32 -5.84
N ASP A 85 14.79 -2.56 -6.22
CA ASP A 85 15.58 -3.25 -7.26
C ASP A 85 15.10 -2.88 -8.67
N GLU A 86 13.81 -2.69 -8.88
CA GLU A 86 13.21 -2.55 -10.20
C GLU A 86 12.96 -1.08 -10.59
N ALA A 87 12.61 -0.22 -9.63
CA ALA A 87 12.36 1.20 -9.91
C ALA A 87 13.65 1.99 -10.08
N ASN A 88 13.65 2.90 -11.03
CA ASN A 88 14.85 3.67 -11.41
C ASN A 88 15.03 4.94 -10.55
N ILE A 89 14.82 4.81 -9.24
CA ILE A 89 14.82 5.94 -8.30
C ILE A 89 16.18 6.63 -8.17
N LYS A 90 17.28 5.90 -8.40
CA LYS A 90 18.63 6.45 -8.30
C LYS A 90 18.98 7.45 -9.41
N CYS A 91 18.23 7.44 -10.51
CA CYS A 91 18.42 8.37 -11.62
C CYS A 91 17.60 9.65 -11.49
N CYS A 92 16.76 9.76 -10.46
CA CYS A 92 15.94 10.93 -10.22
C CYS A 92 16.74 12.02 -9.50
N ASN A 93 16.70 13.24 -10.01
CA ASN A 93 17.40 14.40 -9.46
C ASN A 93 16.48 15.39 -8.75
N THR A 94 15.18 15.33 -9.04
CA THR A 94 14.15 16.20 -8.45
C THR A 94 13.04 15.41 -7.81
N PHE A 95 12.27 16.07 -6.93
CA PHE A 95 11.10 15.46 -6.32
C PHE A 95 10.02 15.09 -7.36
N GLU A 96 9.83 15.94 -8.36
CA GLU A 96 8.89 15.71 -9.46
C GLU A 96 9.28 14.50 -10.31
N GLU A 97 10.56 14.35 -10.64
CA GLU A 97 11.07 13.16 -11.34
C GLU A 97 10.87 11.89 -10.50
N LEU A 98 11.15 11.96 -9.21
CA LEU A 98 10.95 10.84 -8.29
C LEU A 98 9.46 10.46 -8.19
N LYS A 99 8.58 11.45 -8.10
CA LYS A 99 7.13 11.23 -8.07
C LYS A 99 6.64 10.54 -9.33
N THR A 100 7.07 11.00 -10.50
CA THR A 100 6.72 10.39 -11.79
C THR A 100 7.21 8.95 -11.86
N GLU A 101 8.45 8.69 -11.49
CA GLU A 101 9.04 7.34 -11.48
C GLU A 101 8.27 6.39 -10.55
N ILE A 102 7.88 6.86 -9.36
CA ILE A 102 7.09 6.07 -8.42
C ILE A 102 5.70 5.79 -8.96
N ASP A 103 5.00 6.80 -9.50
CA ASP A 103 3.67 6.64 -10.08
C ASP A 103 3.70 5.64 -11.26
N ASP A 104 4.70 5.72 -12.13
CA ASP A 104 4.91 4.80 -13.25
C ASP A 104 5.20 3.38 -12.76
N TYR A 105 6.05 3.24 -11.73
CA TYR A 105 6.33 1.93 -11.15
C TYR A 105 5.10 1.30 -10.51
N MET A 106 4.28 2.06 -9.79
CA MET A 106 3.05 1.54 -9.18
C MET A 106 2.06 1.06 -10.24
N ASN A 107 1.93 1.80 -11.35
CA ASN A 107 1.13 1.37 -12.49
C ASN A 107 1.68 0.08 -13.12
N TYR A 108 2.98 0.00 -13.35
CA TYR A 108 3.64 -1.21 -13.84
C TYR A 108 3.44 -2.39 -12.89
N TYR A 109 3.68 -2.21 -11.61
CA TYR A 109 3.55 -3.25 -10.61
C TYR A 109 2.14 -3.85 -10.57
N ASN A 110 1.12 -3.01 -10.58
CA ASN A 110 -0.28 -3.44 -10.51
C ASN A 110 -0.81 -4.07 -11.80
N ASN A 111 -0.41 -3.55 -12.96
CA ASN A 111 -1.08 -3.87 -14.23
C ASN A 111 -0.22 -4.68 -15.21
N TYR A 112 1.11 -4.68 -15.06
CA TYR A 112 2.01 -5.28 -16.03
C TYR A 112 3.00 -6.28 -15.43
N ARG A 113 3.30 -6.19 -14.15
CA ARG A 113 4.24 -7.09 -13.49
C ARG A 113 3.56 -8.41 -13.12
N PHE A 114 3.92 -9.48 -13.85
CA PHE A 114 3.45 -10.83 -13.53
C PHE A 114 4.18 -11.38 -12.29
N GLN A 115 3.44 -12.08 -11.43
CA GLN A 115 3.97 -12.68 -10.20
C GLN A 115 3.64 -14.18 -10.17
N TRP A 116 4.64 -15.00 -9.92
CA TRP A 116 4.50 -16.46 -9.90
C TRP A 116 3.52 -16.95 -8.85
N GLU A 117 3.56 -16.34 -7.66
CA GLU A 117 2.79 -16.72 -6.48
C GLU A 117 1.28 -16.49 -6.63
N ILE A 118 0.91 -15.62 -7.55
CA ILE A 118 -0.49 -15.30 -7.86
C ILE A 118 -0.88 -15.81 -9.27
N LYS A 119 -0.60 -17.09 -9.53
CA LYS A 119 -0.96 -17.78 -10.78
C LYS A 119 -0.37 -17.14 -12.04
N LYS A 120 0.80 -16.54 -11.96
CA LYS A 120 1.45 -15.81 -13.06
C LYS A 120 0.58 -14.66 -13.61
N MET A 121 -0.22 -14.04 -12.74
CA MET A 121 -1.04 -12.89 -13.08
C MET A 121 -0.41 -11.60 -12.56
N THR A 122 -0.88 -10.46 -13.06
CA THR A 122 -0.63 -9.18 -12.38
C THR A 122 -1.54 -9.06 -11.16
N PRO A 123 -1.21 -8.20 -10.18
CA PRO A 123 -2.07 -7.97 -9.02
C PRO A 123 -3.52 -7.64 -9.37
N VAL A 124 -3.74 -6.76 -10.36
CA VAL A 124 -5.09 -6.40 -10.82
C VAL A 124 -5.80 -7.58 -11.48
N GLN A 125 -5.13 -8.36 -12.32
CA GLN A 125 -5.71 -9.56 -12.92
C GLN A 125 -6.11 -10.58 -11.87
N TYR A 126 -5.26 -10.79 -10.87
CA TYR A 126 -5.54 -11.73 -9.78
C TYR A 126 -6.73 -11.29 -8.93
N ARG A 127 -6.83 -10.01 -8.57
CA ARG A 127 -8.01 -9.47 -7.90
C ARG A 127 -9.28 -9.75 -8.70
N ASN A 128 -9.28 -9.42 -9.99
CA ASN A 128 -10.43 -9.63 -10.86
C ASN A 128 -10.79 -11.12 -10.99
N HIS A 129 -9.79 -12.00 -11.01
CA HIS A 129 -10.00 -13.44 -11.00
C HIS A 129 -10.70 -13.91 -9.72
N LEU A 130 -10.28 -13.42 -8.56
CA LEU A 130 -10.90 -13.75 -7.28
C LEU A 130 -12.36 -13.26 -7.20
N LEU A 131 -12.63 -12.03 -7.66
CA LEU A 131 -13.97 -11.45 -7.65
C LEU A 131 -14.96 -12.18 -8.57
N LYS A 132 -14.47 -12.81 -9.65
CA LYS A 132 -15.31 -13.63 -10.54
C LYS A 132 -15.59 -15.05 -10.00
N SER A 133 -14.77 -15.49 -9.05
CA SER A 133 -14.85 -16.84 -8.46
C SER A 133 -15.65 -16.89 -7.16
N SER A 134 -16.14 -15.73 -6.71
CA SER A 134 -16.94 -15.56 -5.48
C SER A 134 -18.41 -15.50 -5.77
#